data_63bf493d77d5c52913916a0a058d2227
#
_entry.id   63bf493d77d5c52913916a0a058d2227
#
_cell.length_a   1.000
_cell.length_b   1.000
_cell.length_c   1.000
_cell.angle_alpha   90.00
_cell.angle_beta   90.00
_cell.angle_gamma   90.00
#
_symmetry.space_group_name_H-M   'P 1'
#
loop_
_entity.id
_entity.type
_entity.pdbx_description
1 polymer ?
#
loop_
_entity_poly.entity_id
_entity_poly.type
_entity_poly.pdbx_seq_one_letter_code
_entity_poly.pdbx_strand_id
1 'polypeptide(L)'
;VRRVLRFLLILAVLAGAAYLLWPFLENARRYSALLAAPTPAEGSLPNPLPGQSFVDTWGAARSEGRRHEGVDIFAPRGTPILATTPGIVVNVGENRLGGRTVMILGPGGQRHYYAHLERYREDLKEGDWVEAGDVVGYVGDSGNAQGTPPHLHYGIYAGGGAINPYPLLRGE
;
A
#
# COMPACT_ATOMS: atom_id res chain seq x y z
N VAL A 1 -18.46 51.20 10.68
CA VAL A 1 -17.56 50.81 9.59
C VAL A 1 -16.34 50.05 10.14
N ARG A 2 -15.52 50.62 11.06
CA ARG A 2 -14.29 49.96 11.57
C ARG A 2 -14.52 48.62 12.28
N ARG A 3 -15.64 48.46 13.02
CA ARG A 3 -15.98 47.19 13.70
C ARG A 3 -16.36 46.08 12.68
N VAL A 4 -17.13 46.44 11.65
CA VAL A 4 -17.51 45.51 10.57
C VAL A 4 -16.27 45.08 9.79
N LEU A 5 -15.37 45.98 9.45
CA LEU A 5 -14.14 45.67 8.73
C LEU A 5 -13.22 44.72 9.53
N ARG A 6 -13.08 44.95 10.85
CA ARG A 6 -12.33 44.04 11.74
C ARG A 6 -12.96 42.65 11.80
N PHE A 7 -14.29 42.59 11.90
CA PHE A 7 -15.00 41.31 11.90
C PHE A 7 -14.79 40.53 10.59
N LEU A 8 -14.92 41.22 9.45
CA LEU A 8 -14.68 40.61 8.13
C LEU A 8 -13.23 40.13 7.98
N LEU A 9 -12.25 40.90 8.49
CA LEU A 9 -10.84 40.50 8.49
C LEU A 9 -10.61 39.25 9.33
N ILE A 10 -11.20 39.16 10.52
CA ILE A 10 -11.09 37.96 11.38
C ILE A 10 -11.71 36.75 10.67
N LEU A 11 -12.88 36.88 10.05
CA LEU A 11 -13.50 35.80 9.31
C LEU A 11 -12.62 35.34 8.13
N ALA A 12 -12.02 36.28 7.41
CA ALA A 12 -11.12 35.95 6.29
C ALA A 12 -9.87 35.20 6.78
N VAL A 13 -9.29 35.64 7.91
CA VAL A 13 -8.14 34.95 8.53
C VAL A 13 -8.52 33.54 8.99
N LEU A 14 -9.68 33.38 9.65
CA LEU A 14 -10.16 32.06 10.10
C LEU A 14 -10.46 31.13 8.91
N ALA A 15 -11.09 31.65 7.85
CA ALA A 15 -11.36 30.90 6.64
C ALA A 15 -10.04 30.46 5.94
N GLY A 16 -9.06 31.37 5.87
CA GLY A 16 -7.73 31.06 5.34
C GLY A 16 -7.01 29.99 6.17
N ALA A 17 -7.06 30.12 7.50
CA ALA A 17 -6.48 29.10 8.38
C ALA A 17 -7.17 27.75 8.24
N ALA A 18 -8.51 27.73 8.19
CA ALA A 18 -9.27 26.49 7.95
C ALA A 18 -8.92 25.85 6.60
N TYR A 19 -8.80 26.64 5.55
CA TYR A 19 -8.40 26.15 4.22
C TYR A 19 -7.00 25.53 4.23
N LEU A 20 -6.04 26.17 4.91
CA LEU A 20 -4.67 25.66 5.01
C LEU A 20 -4.57 24.40 5.89
N LEU A 21 -5.41 24.28 6.92
CA LEU A 21 -5.41 23.14 7.83
C LEU A 21 -6.23 21.94 7.31
N TRP A 22 -7.16 22.18 6.37
CA TRP A 22 -8.08 21.15 5.87
C TRP A 22 -7.37 19.87 5.37
N PRO A 23 -6.30 19.93 4.55
CA PRO A 23 -5.62 18.73 4.08
C PRO A 23 -5.04 17.90 5.23
N PHE A 24 -4.50 18.55 6.26
CA PHE A 24 -3.93 17.87 7.43
C PHE A 24 -5.02 17.19 8.27
N LEU A 25 -6.15 17.85 8.48
CA LEU A 25 -7.28 17.29 9.20
C LEU A 25 -7.89 16.11 8.45
N GLU A 26 -8.04 16.21 7.15
CA GLU A 26 -8.54 15.12 6.30
C GLU A 26 -7.60 13.92 6.32
N ASN A 27 -6.30 14.12 6.21
CA ASN A 27 -5.31 13.04 6.32
C ASN A 27 -5.32 12.39 7.71
N ALA A 28 -5.40 13.19 8.77
CA ALA A 28 -5.52 12.66 10.13
C ALA A 28 -6.80 11.83 10.33
N ARG A 29 -7.92 12.29 9.76
CA ARG A 29 -9.19 11.57 9.77
C ARG A 29 -9.09 10.24 9.02
N ARG A 30 -8.51 10.23 7.82
CA ARG A 30 -8.30 9.02 7.01
C ARG A 30 -7.40 8.04 7.74
N TYR A 31 -6.28 8.51 8.28
CA TYR A 31 -5.35 7.69 9.06
C TYR A 31 -6.05 7.04 10.26
N SER A 32 -6.77 7.83 11.06
CA SER A 32 -7.50 7.31 12.22
C SER A 32 -8.60 6.34 11.83
N ALA A 33 -9.29 6.57 10.72
CA ALA A 33 -10.30 5.65 10.19
C ALA A 33 -9.69 4.31 9.77
N LEU A 34 -8.51 4.29 9.12
CA LEU A 34 -7.80 3.05 8.79
C LEU A 34 -7.40 2.26 10.04
N LEU A 35 -6.86 2.94 11.06
CA LEU A 35 -6.47 2.29 12.31
C LEU A 35 -7.67 1.69 13.07
N ALA A 36 -8.83 2.35 13.02
CA ALA A 36 -10.06 1.91 13.68
C ALA A 36 -10.87 0.88 12.87
N ALA A 37 -10.59 0.75 11.58
CA ALA A 37 -11.27 -0.21 10.73
C ALA A 37 -10.91 -1.65 11.11
N PRO A 38 -11.82 -2.62 10.93
CA PRO A 38 -11.51 -4.03 11.14
C PRO A 38 -10.41 -4.48 10.15
N THR A 39 -9.60 -5.44 10.58
CA THR A 39 -8.65 -6.12 9.67
C THR A 39 -9.39 -6.88 8.59
N PRO A 40 -8.84 -7.02 7.38
CA PRO A 40 -9.42 -7.83 6.32
C PRO A 40 -9.73 -9.25 6.77
N ALA A 41 -10.91 -9.75 6.42
CA ALA A 41 -11.32 -11.12 6.65
C ALA A 41 -10.76 -12.07 5.58
N GLU A 42 -10.81 -13.37 5.82
CA GLU A 42 -10.44 -14.38 4.84
C GLU A 42 -11.22 -14.20 3.52
N GLY A 43 -10.52 -14.30 2.40
CA GLY A 43 -11.07 -14.13 1.05
C GLY A 43 -11.63 -12.73 0.76
N SER A 44 -11.33 -11.71 1.59
CA SER A 44 -11.86 -10.36 1.37
C SER A 44 -10.97 -9.48 0.48
N LEU A 45 -9.68 -9.77 0.40
CA LEU A 45 -8.75 -8.99 -0.41
C LEU A 45 -8.77 -9.46 -1.87
N PRO A 46 -8.90 -8.56 -2.85
CA PRO A 46 -8.80 -8.92 -4.26
C PRO A 46 -7.37 -9.39 -4.58
N ASN A 47 -7.25 -10.24 -5.61
CA ASN A 47 -5.96 -10.60 -6.18
C ASN A 47 -5.25 -9.34 -6.72
N PRO A 48 -4.02 -9.03 -6.29
CA PRO A 48 -3.28 -7.86 -6.80
C PRO A 48 -2.85 -8.00 -8.27
N LEU A 49 -2.93 -9.21 -8.83
CA LEU A 49 -2.66 -9.51 -10.23
C LEU A 49 -3.84 -10.30 -10.82
N PRO A 50 -4.96 -9.64 -11.18
CA PRO A 50 -6.15 -10.32 -11.70
C PRO A 50 -5.82 -11.22 -12.89
N GLY A 51 -6.41 -12.41 -12.92
CA GLY A 51 -6.16 -13.42 -13.95
C GLY A 51 -4.88 -14.24 -13.74
N GLN A 52 -4.11 -14.00 -12.67
CA GLN A 52 -2.95 -14.80 -12.32
C GLN A 52 -3.28 -15.72 -11.15
N SER A 53 -3.03 -17.01 -11.31
CA SER A 53 -3.13 -17.96 -10.21
C SER A 53 -1.89 -17.89 -9.31
N PHE A 54 -2.07 -18.25 -8.05
CA PHE A 54 -0.99 -18.32 -7.07
C PHE A 54 -1.26 -19.47 -6.07
N VAL A 55 -0.21 -19.88 -5.40
CA VAL A 55 -0.27 -20.92 -4.37
C VAL A 55 0.27 -20.37 -3.05
N ASP A 56 -0.04 -21.03 -1.95
CA ASP A 56 0.53 -20.66 -0.65
C ASP A 56 2.03 -20.95 -0.62
N THR A 57 2.81 -19.89 -0.69
CA THR A 57 4.27 -19.93 -0.57
C THR A 57 4.78 -19.41 0.78
N TRP A 58 3.86 -19.14 1.71
CA TRP A 58 4.19 -18.67 3.05
C TRP A 58 5.09 -19.66 3.80
N GLY A 59 6.09 -19.15 4.49
CA GLY A 59 7.01 -19.95 5.29
C GLY A 59 8.01 -20.80 4.50
N ALA A 60 7.97 -20.79 3.16
CA ALA A 60 8.94 -21.48 2.32
C ALA A 60 10.37 -21.01 2.64
N ALA A 61 11.34 -21.93 2.57
CA ALA A 61 12.74 -21.61 2.82
C ALA A 61 13.26 -20.57 1.82
N ARG A 62 14.03 -19.60 2.32
CA ARG A 62 14.72 -18.57 1.54
C ARG A 62 16.21 -18.61 1.84
N SER A 63 17.01 -17.91 1.05
CA SER A 63 18.44 -17.73 1.29
C SER A 63 18.72 -17.16 2.68
N GLU A 64 19.89 -17.43 3.23
CA GLU A 64 20.34 -16.92 4.54
C GLU A 64 19.46 -17.40 5.73
N GLY A 65 18.82 -18.58 5.61
CA GLY A 65 18.00 -19.17 6.68
C GLY A 65 16.67 -18.46 6.95
N ARG A 66 16.29 -17.48 6.09
CA ARG A 66 15.01 -16.77 6.21
C ARG A 66 13.83 -17.66 5.83
N ARG A 67 12.66 -17.28 6.27
CA ARG A 67 11.38 -17.82 5.82
C ARG A 67 10.68 -16.79 4.93
N HIS A 68 9.87 -17.28 3.99
CA HIS A 68 9.07 -16.44 3.11
C HIS A 68 7.94 -15.77 3.89
N GLU A 69 7.91 -14.44 3.89
CA GLU A 69 6.95 -13.61 4.63
C GLU A 69 5.92 -12.99 3.67
N GLY A 70 5.39 -13.78 2.73
CA GLY A 70 4.43 -13.33 1.75
C GLY A 70 3.98 -14.42 0.81
N VAL A 71 3.37 -14.01 -0.30
CA VAL A 71 2.97 -14.85 -1.43
C VAL A 71 3.66 -14.31 -2.68
N ASP A 72 4.24 -15.22 -3.48
CA ASP A 72 4.81 -14.88 -4.79
C ASP A 72 3.78 -15.18 -5.88
N ILE A 73 3.42 -14.17 -6.67
CA ILE A 73 2.46 -14.25 -7.77
C ILE A 73 3.19 -13.96 -9.07
N PHE A 74 3.36 -14.99 -9.91
CA PHE A 74 4.08 -14.88 -11.17
C PHE A 74 3.21 -14.25 -12.25
N ALA A 75 3.78 -13.31 -13.00
CA ALA A 75 3.14 -12.66 -14.13
C ALA A 75 4.17 -12.11 -15.12
N PRO A 76 3.80 -11.83 -16.38
CA PRO A 76 4.71 -11.19 -17.32
C PRO A 76 5.23 -9.85 -16.78
N ARG A 77 6.51 -9.55 -17.08
CA ARG A 77 7.13 -8.26 -16.74
C ARG A 77 6.26 -7.10 -17.25
N GLY A 78 6.05 -6.10 -16.42
CA GLY A 78 5.23 -4.93 -16.78
C GLY A 78 3.73 -5.12 -16.57
N THR A 79 3.26 -6.28 -16.09
CA THR A 79 1.86 -6.46 -15.68
C THR A 79 1.51 -5.48 -14.57
N PRO A 80 0.38 -4.73 -14.66
CA PRO A 80 -0.03 -3.82 -13.61
C PRO A 80 -0.30 -4.54 -12.29
N ILE A 81 0.22 -4.00 -11.18
CA ILE A 81 -0.02 -4.47 -9.83
C ILE A 81 -1.06 -3.56 -9.20
N LEU A 82 -2.12 -4.14 -8.67
CA LEU A 82 -3.24 -3.42 -8.09
C LEU A 82 -3.17 -3.39 -6.56
N ALA A 83 -3.55 -2.28 -5.95
CA ALA A 83 -3.75 -2.18 -4.51
C ALA A 83 -4.86 -3.17 -4.07
N THR A 84 -4.59 -3.96 -3.04
CA THR A 84 -5.54 -4.95 -2.50
C THR A 84 -6.54 -4.34 -1.53
N THR A 85 -6.32 -3.09 -1.11
CA THR A 85 -7.11 -2.41 -0.08
C THR A 85 -7.05 -0.89 -0.29
N PRO A 86 -8.06 -0.14 0.12
CA PRO A 86 -7.90 1.30 0.26
C PRO A 86 -6.86 1.62 1.34
N GLY A 87 -6.12 2.71 1.17
CA GLY A 87 -5.12 3.07 2.16
C GLY A 87 -4.25 4.25 1.80
N ILE A 88 -3.29 4.52 2.68
CA ILE A 88 -2.30 5.57 2.50
C ILE A 88 -0.97 4.93 2.11
N VAL A 89 -0.36 5.40 1.03
CA VAL A 89 1.00 5.03 0.65
C VAL A 89 1.97 5.55 1.71
N VAL A 90 2.62 4.64 2.42
CA VAL A 90 3.56 4.99 3.51
C VAL A 90 5.02 4.80 3.13
N ASN A 91 5.29 4.14 2.01
CA ASN A 91 6.62 4.07 1.44
C ASN A 91 6.57 3.81 -0.07
N VAL A 92 7.40 4.52 -0.82
CA VAL A 92 7.77 4.25 -2.20
C VAL A 92 9.28 4.33 -2.27
N GLY A 93 9.95 3.19 -2.43
CA GLY A 93 11.42 3.19 -2.34
C GLY A 93 12.04 1.85 -2.71
N GLU A 94 13.35 1.76 -2.53
CA GLU A 94 14.12 0.57 -2.84
C GLU A 94 14.83 0.02 -1.59
N ASN A 95 14.93 -1.31 -1.52
CA ASN A 95 15.75 -1.98 -0.52
C ASN A 95 16.44 -3.22 -1.11
N ARG A 96 17.44 -3.74 -0.41
CA ARG A 96 18.28 -4.85 -0.88
C ARG A 96 17.48 -6.11 -1.24
N LEU A 97 16.46 -6.44 -0.46
CA LEU A 97 15.67 -7.66 -0.65
C LEU A 97 14.54 -7.45 -1.64
N GLY A 98 13.67 -6.50 -1.38
CA GLY A 98 12.47 -6.28 -2.19
C GLY A 98 12.73 -5.54 -3.51
N GLY A 99 13.91 -4.97 -3.69
CA GLY A 99 14.16 -4.08 -4.83
C GLY A 99 13.26 -2.85 -4.75
N ARG A 100 12.60 -2.50 -5.84
CA ARG A 100 11.58 -1.45 -5.86
C ARG A 100 10.32 -1.94 -5.15
N THR A 101 9.86 -1.16 -4.20
CA THR A 101 8.77 -1.55 -3.31
C THR A 101 7.77 -0.43 -3.08
N VAL A 102 6.52 -0.80 -2.87
CA VAL A 102 5.47 0.08 -2.38
C VAL A 102 4.91 -0.50 -1.10
N MET A 103 4.63 0.34 -0.11
CA MET A 103 3.95 -0.07 1.12
C MET A 103 2.74 0.82 1.37
N ILE A 104 1.60 0.19 1.61
CA ILE A 104 0.31 0.85 1.85
C ILE A 104 -0.14 0.52 3.27
N LEU A 105 -0.48 1.53 4.06
CA LEU A 105 -1.20 1.38 5.32
C LEU A 105 -2.68 1.21 5.01
N GLY A 106 -3.21 0.04 5.31
CA GLY A 106 -4.61 -0.33 5.10
C GLY A 106 -5.41 -0.45 6.39
N PRO A 107 -6.64 -1.02 6.31
CA PRO A 107 -7.53 -1.26 7.42
C PRO A 107 -6.89 -2.06 8.55
N GLY A 108 -7.26 -1.74 9.81
CA GLY A 108 -6.69 -2.37 11.00
C GLY A 108 -5.21 -2.03 11.24
N GLY A 109 -4.67 -1.01 10.55
CA GLY A 109 -3.27 -0.63 10.64
C GLY A 109 -2.32 -1.63 9.99
N GLN A 110 -2.82 -2.54 9.18
CA GLN A 110 -2.00 -3.49 8.43
C GLN A 110 -1.22 -2.77 7.32
N ARG A 111 0.02 -3.20 7.09
CA ARG A 111 0.87 -2.68 6.01
C ARG A 111 0.95 -3.71 4.90
N HIS A 112 0.46 -3.34 3.73
CA HIS A 112 0.46 -4.14 2.52
C HIS A 112 1.70 -3.81 1.71
N TYR A 113 2.57 -4.80 1.51
CA TYR A 113 3.88 -4.66 0.90
C TYR A 113 3.91 -5.30 -0.48
N TYR A 114 4.33 -4.53 -1.46
CA TYR A 114 4.45 -4.92 -2.87
C TYR A 114 5.92 -4.80 -3.26
N ALA A 115 6.57 -5.89 -3.66
CA ALA A 115 8.00 -5.91 -3.95
C ALA A 115 8.33 -6.53 -5.31
N HIS A 116 9.60 -6.41 -5.71
CA HIS A 116 10.20 -6.82 -6.98
C HIS A 116 9.65 -6.07 -8.19
N LEU A 117 9.18 -4.82 -7.98
CA LEU A 117 8.60 -4.02 -9.05
C LEU A 117 9.62 -3.71 -10.15
N GLU A 118 9.15 -3.66 -11.40
CA GLU A 118 9.90 -3.10 -12.53
C GLU A 118 9.95 -1.56 -12.46
N ARG A 119 8.81 -0.95 -12.13
CA ARG A 119 8.65 0.48 -11.93
C ARG A 119 7.42 0.76 -11.08
N TYR A 120 7.38 1.93 -10.48
CA TYR A 120 6.20 2.45 -9.78
C TYR A 120 5.14 2.94 -10.76
N ARG A 121 3.89 3.11 -10.31
CA ARG A 121 2.93 3.96 -11.01
C ARG A 121 3.52 5.37 -11.12
N GLU A 122 3.31 6.01 -12.27
CA GLU A 122 3.70 7.41 -12.47
C GLU A 122 3.05 8.29 -11.39
N ASP A 123 3.79 9.26 -10.87
CA ASP A 123 3.39 10.19 -9.80
C ASP A 123 2.99 9.57 -8.44
N LEU A 124 3.16 8.25 -8.25
CA LEU A 124 2.92 7.64 -6.93
C LEU A 124 3.94 8.12 -5.91
N LYS A 125 3.46 8.64 -4.79
CA LYS A 125 4.31 9.15 -3.70
C LYS A 125 3.75 8.82 -2.32
N GLU A 126 4.60 8.91 -1.33
CA GLU A 126 4.21 8.80 0.07
C GLU A 126 3.17 9.88 0.44
N GLY A 127 2.16 9.49 1.20
CA GLY A 127 1.02 10.32 1.57
C GLY A 127 -0.17 10.24 0.61
N ASP A 128 0.00 9.66 -0.58
CA ASP A 128 -1.12 9.46 -1.51
C ASP A 128 -2.14 8.49 -0.91
N TRP A 129 -3.42 8.79 -1.16
CA TRP A 129 -4.50 7.85 -0.95
C TRP A 129 -4.69 6.99 -2.20
N VAL A 130 -4.88 5.69 -2.00
CA VAL A 130 -5.24 4.73 -3.05
C VAL A 130 -6.51 3.99 -2.68
N GLU A 131 -7.27 3.61 -3.68
CA GLU A 131 -8.41 2.70 -3.53
C GLU A 131 -8.01 1.27 -3.92
N ALA A 132 -8.77 0.28 -3.44
CA ALA A 132 -8.58 -1.08 -3.91
C ALA A 132 -8.80 -1.14 -5.44
N GLY A 133 -7.85 -1.75 -6.16
CA GLY A 133 -7.86 -1.79 -7.62
C GLY A 133 -7.04 -0.70 -8.30
N ASP A 134 -6.55 0.31 -7.58
CA ASP A 134 -5.63 1.29 -8.16
C ASP A 134 -4.28 0.65 -8.49
N VAL A 135 -3.71 1.02 -9.65
CA VAL A 135 -2.36 0.58 -10.00
C VAL A 135 -1.36 1.22 -9.06
N VAL A 136 -0.46 0.42 -8.47
CA VAL A 136 0.62 0.90 -7.58
C VAL A 136 2.00 0.74 -8.21
N GLY A 137 2.13 -0.13 -9.18
CA GLY A 137 3.37 -0.39 -9.89
C GLY A 137 3.21 -1.50 -10.92
N TYR A 138 4.30 -2.05 -11.36
CA TYR A 138 4.33 -3.06 -12.43
C TYR A 138 5.30 -4.18 -12.09
N VAL A 139 4.93 -5.40 -12.41
CA VAL A 139 5.71 -6.62 -12.14
C VAL A 139 7.09 -6.56 -12.76
N GLY A 140 8.10 -6.90 -11.98
CA GLY A 140 9.50 -7.02 -12.38
C GLY A 140 10.21 -8.18 -11.67
N ASP A 141 11.50 -7.99 -11.44
CA ASP A 141 12.39 -8.92 -10.74
C ASP A 141 13.47 -8.16 -9.94
N SER A 142 13.20 -6.93 -9.53
CA SER A 142 14.17 -6.11 -8.83
C SER A 142 14.55 -6.67 -7.44
N GLY A 143 15.66 -6.21 -6.88
CA GLY A 143 16.17 -6.68 -5.60
C GLY A 143 16.77 -8.09 -5.68
N ASN A 144 16.49 -8.94 -4.71
CA ASN A 144 17.02 -10.31 -4.67
C ASN A 144 16.31 -11.29 -5.63
N ALA A 145 15.26 -10.82 -6.32
CA ALA A 145 14.59 -11.56 -7.39
C ALA A 145 15.28 -11.40 -8.76
N GLN A 146 16.33 -10.60 -8.86
CA GLN A 146 17.01 -10.34 -10.12
C GLN A 146 17.46 -11.62 -10.81
N GLY A 147 17.06 -11.78 -12.09
CA GLY A 147 17.35 -12.98 -12.89
C GLY A 147 16.44 -14.18 -12.63
N THR A 148 15.45 -14.07 -11.76
CA THR A 148 14.38 -15.05 -11.62
C THR A 148 13.19 -14.71 -12.54
N PRO A 149 12.24 -15.65 -12.77
CA PRO A 149 11.00 -15.30 -13.46
C PRO A 149 10.31 -14.10 -12.78
N PRO A 150 9.81 -13.10 -13.55
CA PRO A 150 9.16 -11.94 -12.98
C PRO A 150 7.95 -12.32 -12.13
N HIS A 151 7.84 -11.70 -10.95
CA HIS A 151 6.75 -11.95 -10.03
C HIS A 151 6.54 -10.76 -9.09
N LEU A 152 5.37 -10.68 -8.51
CA LEU A 152 5.08 -9.85 -7.35
C LEU A 152 5.34 -10.68 -6.09
N HIS A 153 6.17 -10.19 -5.18
CA HIS A 153 6.12 -10.61 -3.79
C HIS A 153 5.12 -9.71 -3.04
N TYR A 154 4.05 -10.31 -2.53
CA TYR A 154 3.04 -9.61 -1.76
C TYR A 154 3.06 -10.07 -0.31
N GLY A 155 3.29 -9.14 0.62
CA GLY A 155 3.34 -9.38 2.06
C GLY A 155 2.37 -8.49 2.83
N ILE A 156 1.95 -8.94 4.01
CA ILE A 156 1.16 -8.14 4.95
C ILE A 156 1.86 -8.15 6.30
N TYR A 157 2.02 -6.97 6.91
CA TYR A 157 2.64 -6.80 8.21
C TYR A 157 1.66 -6.14 9.18
N ALA A 158 1.52 -6.74 10.36
CA ALA A 158 0.76 -6.22 11.49
C ALA A 158 1.68 -5.93 12.68
N GLY A 159 1.16 -5.47 13.81
CA GLY A 159 1.96 -5.04 14.97
C GLY A 159 2.91 -6.09 15.55
N GLY A 160 2.75 -7.36 15.23
CA GLY A 160 3.61 -8.47 15.65
C GLY A 160 4.58 -9.01 14.61
N GLY A 161 4.58 -8.46 13.38
CA GLY A 161 5.38 -8.95 12.26
C GLY A 161 4.57 -9.31 11.04
N ALA A 162 5.15 -10.12 10.14
CA ALA A 162 4.47 -10.60 8.95
C ALA A 162 3.36 -11.59 9.29
N ILE A 163 2.27 -11.54 8.54
CA ILE A 163 1.15 -12.50 8.60
C ILE A 163 0.95 -13.13 7.22
N ASN A 164 0.44 -14.38 7.19
CA ASN A 164 0.19 -15.07 5.92
C ASN A 164 -0.90 -14.35 5.11
N PRO A 165 -0.61 -13.77 3.93
CA PRO A 165 -1.62 -13.10 3.13
C PRO A 165 -2.49 -14.07 2.33
N TYR A 166 -2.06 -15.33 2.12
CA TYR A 166 -2.73 -16.28 1.26
C TYR A 166 -4.22 -16.50 1.61
N PRO A 167 -4.60 -16.77 2.87
CA PRO A 167 -6.02 -16.96 3.20
C PRO A 167 -6.85 -15.68 3.07
N LEU A 168 -6.24 -14.49 3.06
CA LEU A 168 -6.93 -13.22 2.93
C LEU A 168 -7.25 -12.86 1.48
N LEU A 169 -6.44 -13.36 0.52
CA LEU A 169 -6.63 -13.12 -0.91
C LEU A 169 -7.76 -13.98 -1.46
N ARG A 170 -8.55 -13.40 -2.39
CA ARG A 170 -9.48 -14.18 -3.19
C ARG A 170 -8.67 -14.99 -4.21
N GLY A 171 -8.79 -16.32 -4.14
CA GLY A 171 -8.47 -17.14 -5.29
C GLY A 171 -9.52 -16.86 -6.39
N GLU A 172 -9.09 -16.75 -7.62
CA GLU A 172 -9.99 -16.81 -8.77
C GLU A 172 -10.30 -18.26 -9.09
#